data_cb52dcec94babd0db3659ec479cc5bf0
#
_entry.id   cb52dcec94babd0db3659ec479cc5bf0
#
_cell.length_a   1.000
_cell.length_b   1.000
_cell.length_c   1.000
_cell.angle_alpha   90.00
_cell.angle_beta   90.00
_cell.angle_gamma   90.00
#
_symmetry.space_group_name_H-M   'P 1'
#
loop_
_entity.id
_entity.type
_entity.pdbx_description
1 polymer ?
#
loop_
_entity_poly.entity_id
_entity_poly.type
_entity_poly.pdbx_seq_one_letter_code
_entity_poly.pdbx_strand_id
1 'polypeptide(L)'
;ESKLVNHLNIGSLFSSIQSRLVTASISLAILKDHGLAGLTAGMKNYFGAIHNPNKYHISNCNPYVAELFETKPIKSKHRLSILDALIVQYHRGPSFHPRWAAKYEALIFSLDAVAADFVGWQIIEKLRAQDGLPSLKEEQREPVYLKTAEKMGLGLANLNEIDIIEEEA
;
A
#
# COMPACT_ATOMS: atom_id res chain seq x y z
N GLU A 1 -8.55 2.72 -25.79
CA GLU A 1 -7.52 1.66 -25.73
C GLU A 1 -6.64 1.84 -24.50
N SER A 2 -6.26 0.72 -23.88
CA SER A 2 -5.30 0.71 -22.76
C SER A 2 -3.92 1.17 -23.25
N LYS A 3 -3.18 1.84 -22.36
CA LYS A 3 -1.83 2.32 -22.67
C LYS A 3 -0.78 1.36 -22.11
N LEU A 4 0.11 0.85 -22.95
CA LEU A 4 1.32 0.16 -22.51
C LEU A 4 2.28 1.17 -21.88
N VAL A 5 2.73 0.89 -20.66
CA VAL A 5 3.73 1.66 -19.94
C VAL A 5 4.89 0.74 -19.61
N ASN A 6 6.08 1.13 -20.04
CA ASN A 6 7.34 0.52 -19.65
C ASN A 6 8.09 1.51 -18.74
N HIS A 7 8.42 1.09 -17.53
CA HIS A 7 9.14 1.91 -16.56
C HIS A 7 9.86 0.99 -15.58
N LEU A 8 11.19 1.05 -15.54
CA LEU A 8 12.02 0.13 -14.76
C LEU A 8 11.62 -1.34 -15.00
N ASN A 9 11.21 -2.06 -13.95
CA ASN A 9 10.74 -3.44 -14.08
C ASN A 9 9.23 -3.56 -14.38
N ILE A 10 8.52 -2.42 -14.53
CA ILE A 10 7.11 -2.39 -14.87
C ILE A 10 6.94 -2.37 -16.39
N GLY A 11 6.33 -3.43 -16.94
CA GLY A 11 5.84 -3.47 -18.32
C GLY A 11 4.39 -3.93 -18.31
N SER A 12 3.42 -3.02 -18.34
CA SER A 12 2.00 -3.36 -18.22
C SER A 12 1.09 -2.43 -19.00
N LEU A 13 -0.07 -2.98 -19.38
CA LEU A 13 -1.18 -2.18 -19.87
C LEU A 13 -1.89 -1.55 -18.68
N PHE A 14 -2.09 -0.25 -18.73
CA PHE A 14 -2.86 0.48 -17.73
C PHE A 14 -4.32 0.61 -18.16
N SER A 15 -5.22 0.58 -17.19
CA SER A 15 -6.61 0.97 -17.38
C SER A 15 -6.70 2.32 -18.12
N SER A 16 -7.58 2.42 -19.10
CA SER A 16 -7.84 3.68 -19.81
C SER A 16 -8.35 4.76 -18.86
N ILE A 17 -9.10 4.38 -17.83
CA ILE A 17 -9.56 5.31 -16.78
C ILE A 17 -8.34 5.96 -16.13
N GLN A 18 -7.44 5.17 -15.56
CA GLN A 18 -6.25 5.68 -14.88
C GLN A 18 -5.27 6.39 -15.81
N SER A 19 -5.04 5.86 -17.02
CA SER A 19 -4.01 6.38 -17.91
C SER A 19 -4.45 7.61 -18.71
N ARG A 20 -5.75 7.75 -19.04
CA ARG A 20 -6.24 8.75 -19.99
C ARG A 20 -7.37 9.64 -19.50
N LEU A 21 -8.36 9.08 -18.78
CA LEU A 21 -9.61 9.79 -18.51
C LEU A 21 -9.55 10.66 -17.26
N VAL A 22 -8.94 10.16 -16.17
CA VAL A 22 -8.84 10.94 -14.93
C VAL A 22 -7.64 11.88 -14.95
N THR A 23 -7.79 13.05 -14.37
CA THR A 23 -6.73 14.05 -14.16
C THR A 23 -6.17 14.00 -12.74
N ALA A 24 -6.95 13.46 -11.79
CA ALA A 24 -6.57 13.25 -10.40
C ALA A 24 -7.14 11.92 -9.91
N SER A 25 -6.46 11.26 -8.99
CA SER A 25 -6.89 10.02 -8.36
C SER A 25 -6.66 10.06 -6.85
N ILE A 26 -7.62 9.51 -6.12
CA ILE A 26 -7.54 9.25 -4.68
C ILE A 26 -7.44 7.73 -4.52
N SER A 27 -6.48 7.27 -3.74
CA SER A 27 -6.41 5.85 -3.37
C SER A 27 -7.20 5.63 -2.08
N LEU A 28 -8.37 5.03 -2.19
CA LEU A 28 -9.16 4.58 -1.05
C LEU A 28 -8.95 3.08 -0.87
N ALA A 29 -8.23 2.68 0.15
CA ALA A 29 -7.78 1.31 0.36
C ALA A 29 -8.12 0.80 1.74
N ILE A 30 -8.54 -0.47 1.83
CA ILE A 30 -8.70 -1.16 3.11
C ILE A 30 -7.31 -1.53 3.63
N LEU A 31 -7.01 -1.16 4.88
CA LEU A 31 -5.78 -1.56 5.56
C LEU A 31 -5.85 -3.01 5.99
N LYS A 32 -5.00 -3.85 5.41
CA LYS A 32 -4.96 -5.28 5.76
C LYS A 32 -3.61 -5.93 5.48
N ASP A 33 -3.36 -7.03 6.19
CA ASP A 33 -2.28 -7.98 5.93
C ASP A 33 -2.34 -8.54 4.50
N HIS A 34 -1.18 -8.91 3.98
CA HIS A 34 -1.05 -9.60 2.70
C HIS A 34 0.04 -10.67 2.79
N GLY A 35 -0.31 -11.91 2.50
CA GLY A 35 0.55 -13.07 2.67
C GLY A 35 1.91 -13.02 1.96
N LEU A 36 2.05 -12.21 0.91
CA LEU A 36 3.33 -12.01 0.21
C LEU A 36 3.93 -10.62 0.47
N ALA A 37 3.14 -9.57 0.33
CA ALA A 37 3.62 -8.19 0.41
C ALA A 37 3.68 -7.64 1.84
N GLY A 38 3.23 -8.41 2.83
CA GLY A 38 3.07 -7.98 4.22
C GLY A 38 1.89 -7.05 4.43
N LEU A 39 1.66 -6.13 3.51
CA LEU A 39 0.68 -5.06 3.60
C LEU A 39 -0.12 -4.91 2.30
N THR A 40 -1.41 -4.66 2.41
CA THR A 40 -2.25 -4.04 1.39
C THR A 40 -2.74 -2.71 1.93
N ALA A 41 -2.40 -1.63 1.20
CA ALA A 41 -2.77 -0.26 1.55
C ALA A 41 -2.79 0.61 0.28
N GLY A 42 -2.57 1.93 0.40
CA GLY A 42 -2.77 2.92 -0.65
C GLY A 42 -1.93 2.71 -1.92
N MET A 43 -0.63 2.43 -1.78
CA MET A 43 0.26 2.22 -2.94
C MET A 43 -0.09 0.93 -3.70
N LYS A 44 -0.22 -0.19 -2.97
CA LYS A 44 -0.53 -1.48 -3.58
C LYS A 44 -1.92 -1.53 -4.22
N ASN A 45 -2.85 -0.66 -3.81
CA ASN A 45 -4.17 -0.51 -4.39
C ASN A 45 -4.12 -0.26 -5.92
N TYR A 46 -3.07 0.41 -6.41
CA TYR A 46 -2.86 0.64 -7.83
C TYR A 46 -2.55 -0.61 -8.68
N PHE A 47 -2.30 -1.76 -8.06
CA PHE A 47 -2.29 -3.03 -8.78
C PHE A 47 -3.61 -3.30 -9.48
N GLY A 48 -4.72 -2.75 -8.98
CA GLY A 48 -6.04 -2.78 -9.63
C GLY A 48 -6.14 -1.93 -10.90
N ALA A 49 -5.19 -1.04 -11.15
CA ALA A 49 -5.18 -0.18 -12.34
C ALA A 49 -4.41 -0.77 -13.54
N ILE A 50 -3.80 -1.94 -13.39
CA ILE A 50 -2.97 -2.57 -14.43
C ILE A 50 -3.50 -3.95 -14.83
N HIS A 51 -3.16 -4.35 -16.06
CA HIS A 51 -3.39 -5.71 -16.55
C HIS A 51 -2.39 -6.67 -15.92
N ASN A 52 -2.88 -7.82 -15.42
CA ASN A 52 -2.10 -8.90 -14.86
C ASN A 52 -1.11 -8.46 -13.74
N PRO A 53 -1.62 -7.95 -12.60
CA PRO A 53 -0.77 -7.57 -11.47
C PRO A 53 -0.06 -8.77 -10.82
N ASN A 54 -0.54 -10.00 -11.05
CA ASN A 54 -0.01 -11.21 -10.42
C ASN A 54 1.47 -11.43 -10.71
N LYS A 55 1.98 -11.01 -11.87
CA LYS A 55 3.41 -11.12 -12.22
C LYS A 55 4.33 -10.28 -11.32
N TYR A 56 3.77 -9.34 -10.57
CA TYR A 56 4.49 -8.45 -9.65
C TYR A 56 4.38 -8.86 -8.18
N HIS A 57 3.85 -10.06 -7.91
CA HIS A 57 3.76 -10.61 -6.56
C HIS A 57 5.00 -11.43 -6.14
N ILE A 58 6.05 -11.48 -6.96
CA ILE A 58 7.34 -12.07 -6.59
C ILE A 58 8.12 -11.12 -5.67
N SER A 59 9.10 -11.66 -4.95
CA SER A 59 10.00 -10.89 -4.06
C SER A 59 9.26 -9.96 -3.09
N ASN A 60 8.18 -10.44 -2.48
CA ASN A 60 7.32 -9.65 -1.58
C ASN A 60 6.80 -8.35 -2.23
N CYS A 61 6.51 -8.39 -3.53
CA CYS A 61 6.10 -7.24 -4.35
C CYS A 61 7.14 -6.11 -4.42
N ASN A 62 8.38 -6.36 -4.02
CA ASN A 62 9.48 -5.39 -4.10
C ASN A 62 10.37 -5.69 -5.33
N PRO A 63 10.74 -4.71 -6.16
CA PRO A 63 10.45 -3.26 -6.04
C PRO A 63 9.11 -2.82 -6.67
N TYR A 64 8.32 -3.73 -7.16
CA TYR A 64 7.24 -3.50 -8.11
C TYR A 64 6.16 -2.53 -7.62
N VAL A 65 5.81 -2.52 -6.33
CA VAL A 65 4.81 -1.58 -5.79
C VAL A 65 5.34 -0.14 -5.89
N ALA A 66 6.61 0.08 -5.52
CA ALA A 66 7.24 1.40 -5.60
C ALA A 66 7.39 1.86 -7.05
N GLU A 67 7.91 1.01 -7.93
CA GLU A 67 8.11 1.32 -9.34
C GLU A 67 6.78 1.56 -10.08
N LEU A 68 5.73 0.80 -9.76
CA LEU A 68 4.40 1.03 -10.31
C LEU A 68 3.86 2.39 -9.90
N PHE A 69 3.99 2.73 -8.61
CA PHE A 69 3.54 4.03 -8.08
C PHE A 69 4.29 5.19 -8.73
N GLU A 70 5.57 5.02 -9.04
CA GLU A 70 6.38 6.05 -9.72
C GLU A 70 5.97 6.28 -11.19
N THR A 71 5.26 5.33 -11.82
CA THR A 71 4.86 5.51 -13.21
C THR A 71 4.05 6.79 -13.42
N LYS A 72 4.28 7.47 -14.55
CA LYS A 72 3.57 8.71 -14.87
C LYS A 72 2.03 8.62 -14.74
N PRO A 73 1.34 7.55 -15.18
CA PRO A 73 -0.11 7.45 -15.02
C PRO A 73 -0.60 7.47 -13.57
N ILE A 74 0.24 7.12 -12.60
CA ILE A 74 -0.11 7.13 -11.18
C ILE A 74 0.47 8.37 -10.50
N LYS A 75 1.79 8.52 -10.46
CA LYS A 75 2.48 9.59 -9.72
C LYS A 75 1.97 10.99 -10.07
N SER A 76 1.76 11.27 -11.38
CA SER A 76 1.30 12.60 -11.80
C SER A 76 -0.15 12.91 -11.41
N LYS A 77 -0.94 11.90 -11.05
CA LYS A 77 -2.39 12.01 -10.79
C LYS A 77 -2.77 11.72 -9.35
N HIS A 78 -1.97 10.98 -8.61
CA HIS A 78 -2.21 10.72 -7.20
C HIS A 78 -2.27 12.02 -6.41
N ARG A 79 -3.31 12.18 -5.56
CA ARG A 79 -3.51 13.37 -4.75
C ARG A 79 -3.68 13.08 -3.27
N LEU A 80 -4.21 11.91 -2.94
CA LEU A 80 -4.55 11.56 -1.57
C LEU A 80 -4.60 10.04 -1.41
N SER A 81 -4.03 9.53 -0.34
CA SER A 81 -4.30 8.19 0.17
C SER A 81 -5.26 8.30 1.35
N ILE A 82 -6.29 7.47 1.32
CA ILE A 82 -7.21 7.24 2.44
C ILE A 82 -7.14 5.76 2.75
N LEU A 83 -6.70 5.42 3.97
CA LEU A 83 -6.72 4.03 4.42
C LEU A 83 -7.90 3.82 5.35
N ASP A 84 -8.79 2.93 4.96
CA ASP A 84 -9.85 2.43 5.81
C ASP A 84 -9.26 1.45 6.83
N ALA A 85 -9.10 1.92 8.05
CA ALA A 85 -8.68 1.16 9.21
C ALA A 85 -9.82 1.01 10.23
N LEU A 86 -11.10 1.09 9.82
CA LEU A 86 -12.24 0.82 10.71
C LEU A 86 -12.17 -0.60 11.26
N ILE A 87 -11.89 -1.56 10.37
CA ILE A 87 -11.62 -2.96 10.71
C ILE A 87 -10.32 -3.36 10.00
N VAL A 88 -9.29 -3.68 10.78
CA VAL A 88 -7.98 -4.08 10.25
C VAL A 88 -7.80 -5.58 10.37
N GLN A 89 -7.59 -6.25 9.25
CA GLN A 89 -7.15 -7.64 9.26
C GLN A 89 -5.62 -7.69 9.32
N TYR A 90 -5.07 -8.20 10.40
CA TYR A 90 -3.63 -8.18 10.71
C TYR A 90 -2.89 -9.49 10.46
N HIS A 91 -3.61 -10.55 10.02
CA HIS A 91 -3.02 -11.86 9.71
C HIS A 91 -3.84 -12.60 8.65
N ARG A 92 -3.17 -13.50 7.88
CA ARG A 92 -3.75 -14.36 6.84
C ARG A 92 -4.48 -13.63 5.70
N GLY A 93 -4.11 -12.37 5.42
CA GLY A 93 -4.61 -11.67 4.23
C GLY A 93 -4.03 -12.23 2.92
N PRO A 94 -4.58 -11.85 1.74
CA PRO A 94 -5.58 -10.79 1.55
C PRO A 94 -7.05 -11.19 1.68
N SER A 95 -7.38 -12.50 1.69
CA SER A 95 -8.76 -12.99 1.90
C SER A 95 -9.24 -12.65 3.30
N PHE A 96 -10.53 -12.35 3.42
CA PHE A 96 -11.07 -11.95 4.73
C PHE A 96 -11.17 -13.15 5.69
N HIS A 97 -10.62 -12.98 6.88
CA HIS A 97 -10.64 -13.93 7.98
C HIS A 97 -11.11 -13.24 9.27
N PRO A 98 -12.37 -13.41 9.71
CA PRO A 98 -12.93 -12.70 10.87
C PRO A 98 -12.12 -12.88 12.16
N ARG A 99 -11.50 -14.05 12.37
CA ARG A 99 -10.64 -14.32 13.54
C ARG A 99 -9.47 -13.34 13.66
N TRP A 100 -8.95 -12.84 12.53
CA TRP A 100 -7.75 -12.01 12.46
C TRP A 100 -8.08 -10.55 12.09
N ALA A 101 -9.34 -10.16 12.31
CA ALA A 101 -9.85 -8.82 12.08
C ALA A 101 -10.16 -8.15 13.42
N ALA A 102 -9.60 -6.98 13.66
CA ALA A 102 -9.83 -6.17 14.83
C ALA A 102 -10.51 -4.84 14.46
N LYS A 103 -11.41 -4.37 15.30
CA LYS A 103 -11.89 -2.99 15.23
C LYS A 103 -10.75 -2.07 15.63
N TYR A 104 -10.40 -1.15 14.76
CA TYR A 104 -9.40 -0.12 15.01
C TYR A 104 -10.01 1.27 14.99
N GLU A 105 -11.13 1.44 14.27
CA GLU A 105 -12.03 2.60 14.26
C GLU A 105 -11.34 3.90 13.84
N ALA A 106 -10.42 3.82 12.88
CA ALA A 106 -9.71 4.97 12.33
C ALA A 106 -9.77 5.05 10.81
N LEU A 107 -9.62 6.27 10.31
CA LEU A 107 -9.30 6.58 8.90
C LEU A 107 -7.96 7.31 8.86
N ILE A 108 -7.08 6.92 7.95
CA ILE A 108 -5.78 7.55 7.78
C ILE A 108 -5.78 8.33 6.48
N PHE A 109 -5.46 9.60 6.55
CA PHE A 109 -5.38 10.51 5.39
C PHE A 109 -3.95 10.99 5.22
N SER A 110 -3.40 10.94 4.01
CA SER A 110 -2.10 11.52 3.71
C SER A 110 -1.95 11.90 2.25
N LEU A 111 -1.30 13.02 1.98
CA LEU A 111 -0.83 13.39 0.65
C LEU A 111 0.40 12.56 0.24
N ASP A 112 1.13 12.02 1.22
CA ASP A 112 2.23 11.09 1.05
C ASP A 112 1.73 9.65 1.19
N ALA A 113 1.65 8.94 0.07
CA ALA A 113 1.17 7.56 0.05
C ALA A 113 2.12 6.58 0.76
N VAL A 114 3.42 6.87 0.77
CA VAL A 114 4.43 6.03 1.45
C VAL A 114 4.26 6.18 2.95
N ALA A 115 4.11 7.41 3.44
CA ALA A 115 3.87 7.68 4.86
C ALA A 115 2.56 7.04 5.36
N ALA A 116 1.46 7.16 4.60
CA ALA A 116 0.20 6.50 4.93
C ALA A 116 0.38 4.99 5.09
N ASP A 117 0.99 4.34 4.09
CA ASP A 117 1.20 2.89 4.09
C ASP A 117 2.17 2.46 5.20
N PHE A 118 3.18 3.29 5.50
CA PHE A 118 4.13 3.02 6.58
C PHE A 118 3.45 3.05 7.96
N VAL A 119 2.60 4.06 8.23
CA VAL A 119 1.77 4.13 9.44
C VAL A 119 0.82 2.93 9.50
N GLY A 120 0.17 2.59 8.40
CA GLY A 120 -0.69 1.41 8.30
C GLY A 120 0.06 0.11 8.63
N TRP A 121 1.30 -0.03 8.21
CA TRP A 121 2.14 -1.17 8.59
C TRP A 121 2.38 -1.23 10.11
N GLN A 122 2.69 -0.09 10.75
CA GLN A 122 2.89 -0.06 12.21
C GLN A 122 1.62 -0.48 12.98
N ILE A 123 0.43 -0.13 12.47
CA ILE A 123 -0.85 -0.58 13.04
C ILE A 123 -0.97 -2.11 12.95
N ILE A 124 -0.66 -2.69 11.80
CA ILE A 124 -0.67 -4.16 11.63
C ILE A 124 0.31 -4.82 12.59
N GLU A 125 1.54 -4.32 12.72
CA GLU A 125 2.54 -4.88 13.63
C GLU A 125 2.09 -4.77 15.10
N LYS A 126 1.49 -3.67 15.49
CA LYS A 126 0.90 -3.48 16.84
C LYS A 126 -0.17 -4.52 17.12
N LEU A 127 -1.12 -4.72 16.20
CA LEU A 127 -2.21 -5.70 16.37
C LEU A 127 -1.67 -7.15 16.39
N ARG A 128 -0.66 -7.45 15.57
CA ARG A 128 0.03 -8.75 15.58
C ARG A 128 0.70 -9.01 16.91
N ALA A 129 1.44 -8.04 17.44
CA ALA A 129 2.10 -8.16 18.72
C ALA A 129 1.12 -8.36 19.89
N GLN A 130 -0.02 -7.66 19.87
CA GLN A 130 -1.09 -7.82 20.88
C GLN A 130 -1.68 -9.24 20.89
N ASP A 131 -1.69 -9.92 19.74
CA ASP A 131 -2.20 -11.29 19.61
C ASP A 131 -1.08 -12.36 19.67
N GLY A 132 0.14 -11.94 20.07
CA GLY A 132 1.30 -12.84 20.23
C GLY A 132 1.83 -13.42 18.94
N LEU A 133 1.54 -12.80 17.78
CA LEU A 133 2.04 -13.23 16.49
C LEU A 133 3.46 -12.67 16.24
N PRO A 134 4.31 -13.39 15.51
CA PRO A 134 5.61 -12.87 15.09
C PRO A 134 5.43 -11.65 14.17
N SER A 135 6.41 -10.75 14.15
CA SER A 135 6.43 -9.61 13.23
C SER A 135 6.43 -10.05 11.77
N LEU A 136 6.04 -9.17 10.86
CA LEU A 136 6.13 -9.45 9.42
C LEU A 136 7.57 -9.67 8.97
N LYS A 137 8.54 -9.07 9.67
CA LYS A 137 9.97 -9.28 9.42
C LYS A 137 10.41 -10.69 9.79
N GLU A 138 10.00 -11.21 10.95
CA GLU A 138 10.28 -12.59 11.36
C GLU A 138 9.64 -13.62 10.43
N GLU A 139 8.47 -13.30 9.88
CA GLU A 139 7.80 -14.10 8.84
C GLU A 139 8.36 -13.87 7.42
N GLN A 140 9.44 -13.09 7.26
CA GLN A 140 10.10 -12.79 5.98
C GLN A 140 9.18 -12.17 4.92
N ARG A 141 8.19 -11.40 5.35
CA ARG A 141 7.24 -10.69 4.46
C ARG A 141 7.04 -9.23 4.85
N GLU A 142 8.07 -8.62 5.44
CA GLU A 142 8.14 -7.17 5.66
C GLU A 142 7.85 -6.41 4.36
N PRO A 143 7.06 -5.32 4.38
CA PRO A 143 6.76 -4.53 3.18
C PRO A 143 7.97 -3.66 2.76
N VAL A 144 9.05 -4.31 2.33
CA VAL A 144 10.33 -3.69 1.95
C VAL A 144 10.17 -2.67 0.81
N TYR A 145 9.12 -2.81 0.00
CA TYR A 145 8.81 -1.86 -1.06
C TYR A 145 8.60 -0.42 -0.54
N LEU A 146 8.22 -0.23 0.74
CA LEU A 146 8.11 1.10 1.35
C LEU A 146 9.49 1.77 1.46
N LYS A 147 10.51 1.03 1.90
CA LYS A 147 11.89 1.52 1.93
C LYS A 147 12.46 1.75 0.53
N THR A 148 12.04 0.95 -0.45
CA THR A 148 12.38 1.18 -1.84
C THR A 148 11.74 2.48 -2.36
N ALA A 149 10.47 2.71 -2.05
CA ALA A 149 9.76 3.94 -2.41
C ALA A 149 10.41 5.19 -1.79
N GLU A 150 10.82 5.11 -0.52
CA GLU A 150 11.55 6.19 0.16
C GLU A 150 12.87 6.50 -0.56
N LYS A 151 13.67 5.48 -0.89
CA LYS A 151 14.92 5.65 -1.66
C LYS A 151 14.70 6.24 -3.05
N MET A 152 13.54 6.01 -3.65
CA MET A 152 13.14 6.60 -4.94
C MET A 152 12.59 8.02 -4.80
N GLY A 153 12.53 8.57 -3.58
CA GLY A 153 11.99 9.93 -3.32
C GLY A 153 10.49 10.04 -3.53
N LEU A 154 9.74 8.96 -3.27
CA LEU A 154 8.29 8.92 -3.45
C LEU A 154 7.52 9.31 -2.19
N GLY A 155 8.19 9.37 -1.03
CA GLY A 155 7.62 9.73 0.26
C GLY A 155 8.48 9.19 1.42
N LEU A 156 7.97 9.27 2.63
CA LEU A 156 8.67 8.96 3.88
C LEU A 156 8.27 7.59 4.44
N ALA A 157 9.26 6.76 4.80
CA ALA A 157 9.04 5.47 5.47
C ALA A 157 9.80 5.41 6.80
N ASN A 158 9.72 6.48 7.60
CA ASN A 158 10.37 6.62 8.90
C ASN A 158 9.47 7.42 9.85
N LEU A 159 9.02 6.81 10.96
CA LEU A 159 8.14 7.48 11.94
C LEU A 159 8.74 8.76 12.53
N ASN A 160 10.06 8.86 12.64
CA ASN A 160 10.71 10.06 13.17
C ASN A 160 10.62 11.28 12.23
N GLU A 161 10.23 11.06 10.98
CA GLU A 161 10.09 12.09 9.95
C GLU A 161 8.64 12.30 9.52
N ILE A 162 7.71 11.47 10.02
CA ILE A 162 6.28 11.56 9.74
C ILE A 162 5.60 12.27 10.90
N ASP A 163 4.95 13.39 10.63
CA ASP A 163 4.09 14.07 11.58
C ASP A 163 2.69 13.43 11.56
N ILE A 164 2.26 12.88 12.70
CA ILE A 164 0.96 12.22 12.85
C ILE A 164 0.08 13.07 13.74
N ILE A 165 -1.04 13.52 13.19
CA ILE A 165 -2.07 14.27 13.93
C ILE A 165 -3.26 13.32 14.13
N GLU A 166 -3.64 13.09 15.38
CA GLU A 166 -4.81 12.30 15.74
C GLU A 166 -5.93 13.23 16.22
N GLU A 167 -7.11 13.05 15.64
CA GLU A 167 -8.33 13.77 16.05
C GLU A 167 -9.44 12.77 16.32
N GLU A 168 -10.15 12.94 17.42
CA GLU A 168 -11.36 12.19 17.75
C GLU A 168 -12.57 12.79 17.03
N ALA A 169 -13.41 11.91 16.43
CA ALA A 169 -14.61 12.28 15.69
C ALA A 169 -15.86 12.27 16.58
#